data_6221b1020ff785b1207795f5b5909055
#
_entry.id   6221b1020ff785b1207795f5b5909055
#
_cell.length_a   1.000
_cell.length_b   1.000
_cell.length_c   1.000
_cell.angle_alpha   90.00
_cell.angle_beta   90.00
_cell.angle_gamma   90.00
#
_symmetry.space_group_name_H-M   'P 1'
#
loop_
_entity.id
_entity.type
_entity.pdbx_description
1 polymer ?
#
loop_
_entity_poly.entity_id
_entity_poly.type
_entity_poly.pdbx_seq_one_letter_code
_entity_poly.pdbx_strand_id
1 'polypeptide(L)'
;MEQAASLGLTAVAVTDRNTLAGVVRAHVAAREVGLPLLVGARLELMDAPDRLVFPVDRAAYGRLSRLISLGRRRAPKGECHLFRADLDAWDEGLLQVLIPPEDAARLDAFAGDLAAAAARRPGDTYLAVSRLYRGDDGARVAALVDLAHRTGAIPLATNDVHIHVPERRPLQDVLTCIREGVTVDTAGYR
;
A
#
# COMPACT_ATOMS: atom_id res chain seq x y z
N MET A 1 7.38 -15.40 -5.60
CA MET A 1 6.41 -16.40 -5.11
C MET A 1 7.11 -17.58 -4.44
N GLU A 2 8.11 -18.20 -5.07
CA GLU A 2 8.89 -19.32 -4.49
C GLU A 2 9.44 -19.00 -3.09
N GLN A 3 10.10 -17.84 -2.93
CA GLN A 3 10.62 -17.42 -1.63
C GLN A 3 9.52 -17.27 -0.57
N ALA A 4 8.37 -16.74 -0.94
CA ALA A 4 7.25 -16.59 -0.01
C ALA A 4 6.70 -17.96 0.42
N ALA A 5 6.59 -18.89 -0.51
CA ALA A 5 6.20 -20.26 -0.21
C ALA A 5 7.24 -20.97 0.68
N SER A 6 8.54 -20.81 0.42
CA SER A 6 9.63 -21.40 1.23
C SER A 6 9.68 -20.83 2.66
N LEU A 7 9.22 -19.60 2.86
CA LEU A 7 9.08 -18.96 4.17
C LEU A 7 7.78 -19.37 4.90
N GLY A 8 6.95 -20.22 4.30
CA GLY A 8 5.71 -20.71 4.90
C GLY A 8 4.59 -19.66 4.96
N LEU A 9 4.63 -18.63 4.11
CA LEU A 9 3.54 -17.65 4.03
C LEU A 9 2.27 -18.33 3.49
N THR A 10 1.13 -18.01 4.05
CA THR A 10 -0.17 -18.54 3.64
C THR A 10 -0.75 -17.85 2.41
N ALA A 11 -0.32 -16.64 2.13
CA ALA A 11 -0.70 -15.84 0.96
C ALA A 11 0.32 -14.72 0.73
N VAL A 12 0.32 -14.14 -0.46
CA VAL A 12 1.11 -12.94 -0.81
C VAL A 12 0.23 -11.92 -1.48
N ALA A 13 0.36 -10.66 -1.08
CA ALA A 13 -0.25 -9.52 -1.76
C ALA A 13 0.74 -8.86 -2.72
N VAL A 14 0.27 -8.43 -3.88
CA VAL A 14 1.01 -7.58 -4.81
C VAL A 14 0.29 -6.25 -4.93
N THR A 15 0.98 -5.16 -4.58
CA THR A 15 0.40 -3.81 -4.47
C THR A 15 1.32 -2.78 -5.12
N ASP A 16 1.57 -2.93 -6.42
CA ASP A 16 2.36 -2.00 -7.20
C ASP A 16 1.75 -0.58 -7.18
N ARG A 17 2.59 0.45 -7.27
CA ARG A 17 2.15 1.86 -7.22
C ARG A 17 1.41 2.25 -8.49
N ASN A 18 0.14 2.63 -8.34
CA ASN A 18 -0.73 3.10 -9.43
C ASN A 18 -0.75 2.18 -10.66
N THR A 19 -0.60 0.86 -10.48
CA THR A 19 -0.56 -0.11 -11.59
C THR A 19 -0.97 -1.51 -11.15
N LEU A 20 -1.45 -2.29 -12.12
CA LEU A 20 -1.72 -3.72 -12.01
C LEU A 20 -0.83 -4.53 -12.99
N ALA A 21 0.24 -3.92 -13.53
CA ALA A 21 1.08 -4.53 -14.56
C ALA A 21 1.78 -5.83 -14.09
N GLY A 22 2.14 -5.91 -12.80
CA GLY A 22 2.78 -7.09 -12.19
C GLY A 22 1.84 -8.28 -11.95
N VAL A 23 0.52 -8.07 -11.94
CA VAL A 23 -0.48 -9.04 -11.47
C VAL A 23 -0.47 -10.34 -12.27
N VAL A 24 -0.37 -10.27 -13.60
CA VAL A 24 -0.42 -11.49 -14.45
C VAL A 24 0.80 -12.38 -14.18
N ARG A 25 2.00 -11.80 -14.12
CA ARG A 25 3.23 -12.56 -13.80
C ARG A 25 3.18 -13.14 -12.38
N ALA A 26 2.71 -12.34 -11.43
CA ALA A 26 2.51 -12.78 -10.05
C ALA A 26 1.51 -13.94 -9.97
N HIS A 27 0.40 -13.86 -10.70
CA HIS A 27 -0.63 -14.91 -10.73
C HIS A 27 -0.08 -16.24 -11.28
N VAL A 28 0.65 -16.19 -12.40
CA VAL A 28 1.27 -17.39 -12.98
C VAL A 28 2.24 -18.03 -11.97
N ALA A 29 3.17 -17.24 -11.43
CA ALA A 29 4.14 -17.72 -10.46
C ALA A 29 3.50 -18.23 -9.15
N ALA A 30 2.41 -17.61 -8.69
CA ALA A 30 1.68 -18.03 -7.50
C ALA A 30 0.99 -19.40 -7.72
N ARG A 31 0.41 -19.61 -8.90
CA ARG A 31 -0.19 -20.91 -9.26
C ARG A 31 0.83 -22.04 -9.33
N GLU A 32 2.03 -21.77 -9.86
CA GLU A 32 3.11 -22.76 -9.96
C GLU A 32 3.56 -23.28 -8.60
N VAL A 33 3.56 -22.43 -7.56
CA VAL A 33 3.96 -22.81 -6.20
C VAL A 33 2.78 -23.08 -5.27
N GLY A 34 1.55 -22.99 -5.75
CA GLY A 34 0.34 -23.23 -4.95
C GLY A 34 0.08 -22.19 -3.86
N LEU A 35 0.62 -20.96 -4.00
CA LEU A 35 0.48 -19.89 -3.02
C LEU A 35 -0.68 -18.94 -3.41
N PRO A 36 -1.68 -18.71 -2.54
CA PRO A 36 -2.73 -17.74 -2.80
C PRO A 36 -2.18 -16.33 -3.05
N LEU A 37 -2.65 -15.67 -4.14
CA LEU A 37 -2.30 -14.30 -4.48
C LEU A 37 -3.45 -13.36 -4.15
N LEU A 38 -3.18 -12.34 -3.35
CA LEU A 38 -4.06 -11.20 -3.13
C LEU A 38 -3.68 -10.09 -4.13
N VAL A 39 -4.59 -9.81 -5.05
CA VAL A 39 -4.39 -8.74 -6.04
C VAL A 39 -4.75 -7.41 -5.40
N GLY A 40 -3.88 -6.42 -5.50
CA GLY A 40 -4.13 -5.08 -5.01
C GLY A 40 -3.32 -4.04 -5.78
N ALA A 41 -3.44 -2.79 -5.36
CA ALA A 41 -2.61 -1.68 -5.82
C ALA A 41 -2.40 -0.69 -4.67
N ARG A 42 -1.24 -0.03 -4.63
CA ARG A 42 -1.04 1.18 -3.85
C ARG A 42 -1.49 2.36 -4.70
N LEU A 43 -2.52 3.06 -4.24
CA LEU A 43 -2.96 4.31 -4.87
C LEU A 43 -2.30 5.48 -4.16
N GLU A 44 -1.56 6.28 -4.92
CA GLU A 44 -1.01 7.57 -4.50
C GLU A 44 -1.99 8.64 -4.93
N LEU A 45 -2.66 9.27 -3.96
CA LEU A 45 -3.68 10.29 -4.21
C LEU A 45 -3.06 11.68 -4.09
N MET A 46 -3.46 12.58 -4.98
CA MET A 46 -2.94 13.96 -5.00
C MET A 46 -3.42 14.80 -3.82
N ASP A 47 -4.56 14.47 -3.24
CA ASP A 47 -5.28 15.26 -2.23
C ASP A 47 -5.67 14.46 -0.98
N ALA A 48 -5.13 13.26 -0.82
CA ALA A 48 -5.43 12.39 0.32
C ALA A 48 -4.26 11.43 0.61
N PRO A 49 -4.23 10.78 1.79
CA PRO A 49 -3.22 9.79 2.11
C PRO A 49 -3.22 8.62 1.14
N ASP A 50 -2.02 8.10 0.87
CA ASP A 50 -1.82 6.86 0.13
C ASP A 50 -2.56 5.70 0.78
N ARG A 51 -3.04 4.78 -0.05
CA ARG A 51 -3.70 3.58 0.46
C ARG A 51 -3.49 2.37 -0.43
N LEU A 52 -3.42 1.21 0.20
CA LEU A 52 -3.53 -0.05 -0.51
C LEU A 52 -5.01 -0.33 -0.73
N VAL A 53 -5.35 -0.83 -1.91
CA VAL A 53 -6.72 -1.23 -2.25
C VAL A 53 -6.74 -2.65 -2.78
N PHE A 54 -7.72 -3.43 -2.32
CA PHE A 54 -7.86 -4.84 -2.68
C PHE A 54 -9.29 -5.10 -3.15
N PRO A 55 -9.49 -5.46 -4.43
CA PRO A 55 -10.80 -5.83 -4.93
C PRO A 55 -11.25 -7.18 -4.37
N VAL A 56 -12.48 -7.24 -3.85
CA VAL A 56 -13.06 -8.46 -3.27
C VAL A 56 -13.57 -9.44 -4.33
N ASP A 57 -13.82 -8.94 -5.54
CA ASP A 57 -14.34 -9.73 -6.66
C ASP A 57 -13.90 -9.20 -8.03
N ARG A 58 -14.32 -9.89 -9.08
CA ARG A 58 -13.99 -9.51 -10.47
C ARG A 58 -14.57 -8.13 -10.85
N ALA A 59 -15.76 -7.77 -10.36
CA ALA A 59 -16.37 -6.49 -10.66
C ALA A 59 -15.58 -5.35 -10.02
N ALA A 60 -15.19 -5.50 -8.77
CA ALA A 60 -14.31 -4.58 -8.06
C ALA A 60 -12.92 -4.47 -8.72
N TYR A 61 -12.35 -5.58 -9.21
CA TYR A 61 -11.12 -5.55 -10.01
C TYR A 61 -11.28 -4.71 -11.29
N GLY A 62 -12.43 -4.84 -11.95
CA GLY A 62 -12.77 -4.01 -13.13
C GLY A 62 -12.87 -2.52 -12.76
N ARG A 63 -13.46 -2.18 -11.61
CA ARG A 63 -13.51 -0.80 -11.09
C ARG A 63 -12.14 -0.25 -10.81
N LEU A 64 -11.30 -0.99 -10.09
CA LEU A 64 -9.91 -0.61 -9.81
C LEU A 64 -9.09 -0.38 -11.09
N SER A 65 -9.24 -1.25 -12.09
CA SER A 65 -8.57 -1.11 -13.39
C SER A 65 -8.99 0.17 -14.12
N ARG A 66 -10.28 0.52 -14.09
CA ARG A 66 -10.81 1.76 -14.67
C ARG A 66 -10.32 3.00 -13.91
N LEU A 67 -10.31 2.95 -12.59
CA LEU A 67 -9.81 4.02 -11.73
C LEU A 67 -8.34 4.34 -12.05
N ILE A 68 -7.47 3.34 -12.09
CA ILE A 68 -6.06 3.52 -12.45
C ILE A 68 -5.91 4.06 -13.89
N SER A 69 -6.72 3.55 -14.83
CA SER A 69 -6.73 4.03 -16.21
C SER A 69 -7.15 5.50 -16.31
N LEU A 70 -8.12 5.94 -15.50
CA LEU A 70 -8.53 7.34 -15.42
C LEU A 70 -7.36 8.23 -15.00
N GLY A 71 -6.69 7.89 -13.90
CA GLY A 71 -5.55 8.65 -13.39
C GLY A 71 -4.37 8.71 -14.39
N ARG A 72 -4.09 7.61 -15.07
CA ARG A 72 -3.02 7.56 -16.08
C ARG A 72 -3.35 8.35 -17.35
N ARG A 73 -4.60 8.37 -17.79
CA ARG A 73 -5.03 9.14 -18.96
C ARG A 73 -5.06 10.65 -18.71
N ARG A 74 -5.17 11.07 -17.47
CA ARG A 74 -5.17 12.47 -17.03
C ARG A 74 -3.76 13.03 -16.90
N ALA A 75 -2.78 12.17 -16.61
CA ALA A 75 -1.40 12.51 -16.30
C ALA A 75 -0.47 12.42 -17.53
N PRO A 76 0.70 13.07 -17.49
CA PRO A 76 1.78 12.82 -18.44
C PRO A 76 2.21 11.35 -18.45
N LYS A 77 2.90 10.94 -19.53
CA LYS A 77 3.40 9.56 -19.65
C LYS A 77 4.34 9.21 -18.49
N GLY A 78 4.02 8.13 -17.80
CA GLY A 78 4.79 7.64 -16.64
C GLY A 78 4.16 8.01 -15.29
N GLU A 79 3.25 8.97 -15.26
CA GLU A 79 2.56 9.45 -14.05
C GLU A 79 1.13 8.91 -13.95
N CYS A 80 0.51 9.16 -12.78
CA CYS A 80 -0.89 8.82 -12.53
C CYS A 80 -1.47 9.84 -11.54
N HIS A 81 -2.43 10.64 -11.97
CA HIS A 81 -3.08 11.66 -11.14
C HIS A 81 -4.46 11.17 -10.72
N LEU A 82 -4.56 10.68 -9.50
CA LEU A 82 -5.80 10.27 -8.84
C LEU A 82 -6.11 11.19 -7.67
N PHE A 83 -7.38 11.46 -7.48
CA PHE A 83 -7.90 12.23 -6.37
C PHE A 83 -8.85 11.38 -5.52
N ARG A 84 -9.10 11.83 -4.28
CA ARG A 84 -10.07 11.19 -3.40
C ARG A 84 -11.43 10.99 -4.08
N ALA A 85 -11.95 12.02 -4.75
CA ALA A 85 -13.23 11.94 -5.43
C ALA A 85 -13.29 10.86 -6.52
N ASP A 86 -12.18 10.59 -7.20
CA ASP A 86 -12.10 9.50 -8.18
C ASP A 86 -12.24 8.14 -7.47
N LEU A 87 -11.51 7.95 -6.38
CA LEU A 87 -11.60 6.70 -5.60
C LEU A 87 -13.01 6.52 -5.04
N ASP A 88 -13.58 7.57 -4.44
CA ASP A 88 -14.93 7.54 -3.86
C ASP A 88 -16.02 7.17 -4.87
N ALA A 89 -15.83 7.48 -6.14
CA ALA A 89 -16.74 7.11 -7.22
C ALA A 89 -16.62 5.64 -7.67
N TRP A 90 -15.50 4.97 -7.34
CA TRP A 90 -15.19 3.62 -7.82
C TRP A 90 -14.87 2.62 -6.70
N ASP A 91 -15.06 2.98 -5.41
CA ASP A 91 -14.60 2.19 -4.26
C ASP A 91 -15.50 1.01 -3.87
N GLU A 92 -16.64 0.81 -4.51
CA GLU A 92 -17.50 -0.33 -4.23
C GLU A 92 -16.76 -1.66 -4.39
N GLY A 93 -16.77 -2.49 -3.33
CA GLY A 93 -16.05 -3.77 -3.28
C GLY A 93 -14.53 -3.63 -3.21
N LEU A 94 -13.99 -2.46 -2.86
CA LEU A 94 -12.59 -2.26 -2.57
C LEU A 94 -12.37 -2.21 -1.05
N LEU A 95 -11.62 -3.16 -0.51
CA LEU A 95 -11.03 -3.03 0.82
C LEU A 95 -9.93 -1.97 0.75
N GLN A 96 -9.88 -1.08 1.73
CA GLN A 96 -8.93 0.03 1.76
C GLN A 96 -8.05 -0.04 3.01
N VAL A 97 -6.73 0.01 2.83
CA VAL A 97 -5.76 0.09 3.92
C VAL A 97 -5.03 1.43 3.82
N LEU A 98 -5.37 2.37 4.68
CA LEU A 98 -4.71 3.68 4.69
C LEU A 98 -3.31 3.58 5.29
N ILE A 99 -2.34 4.23 4.66
CA ILE A 99 -0.94 4.24 5.08
C ILE A 99 -0.72 5.50 5.92
N PRO A 100 -0.40 5.37 7.22
CA PRO A 100 -0.20 6.53 8.07
C PRO A 100 1.09 7.27 7.70
N PRO A 101 1.13 8.61 7.83
CA PRO A 101 2.35 9.38 7.62
C PRO A 101 3.43 8.98 8.63
N GLU A 102 4.68 9.09 8.23
CA GLU A 102 5.81 8.86 9.15
C GLU A 102 5.94 9.98 10.18
N ASP A 103 5.66 11.21 9.75
CA ASP A 103 5.69 12.40 10.59
C ASP A 103 4.48 12.44 11.55
N ALA A 104 4.76 12.40 12.85
CA ALA A 104 3.74 12.45 13.90
C ALA A 104 2.89 13.74 13.84
N ALA A 105 3.46 14.87 13.41
CA ALA A 105 2.72 16.14 13.28
C ALA A 105 1.59 16.09 12.24
N ARG A 106 1.64 15.13 11.34
CA ARG A 106 0.61 14.92 10.29
C ARG A 106 -0.48 13.93 10.70
N LEU A 107 -0.37 13.30 11.87
CA LEU A 107 -1.32 12.26 12.30
C LEU A 107 -2.73 12.83 12.57
N ASP A 108 -2.86 14.06 13.06
CA ASP A 108 -4.17 14.66 13.33
C ASP A 108 -4.96 14.91 12.03
N ALA A 109 -4.32 15.44 11.00
CA ALA A 109 -4.95 15.60 9.69
C ALA A 109 -5.30 14.24 9.08
N PHE A 110 -4.39 13.26 9.19
CA PHE A 110 -4.61 11.89 8.74
C PHE A 110 -5.79 11.21 9.46
N ALA A 111 -6.00 11.50 10.76
CA ALA A 111 -7.11 10.97 11.53
C ALA A 111 -8.47 11.34 10.93
N GLY A 112 -8.61 12.58 10.43
CA GLY A 112 -9.81 13.04 9.73
C GLY A 112 -10.06 12.24 8.45
N ASP A 113 -9.02 12.00 7.66
CA ASP A 113 -9.11 11.20 6.43
C ASP A 113 -9.48 9.75 6.71
N LEU A 114 -8.90 9.17 7.75
CA LEU A 114 -9.17 7.79 8.17
C LEU A 114 -10.61 7.64 8.66
N ALA A 115 -11.09 8.57 9.50
CA ALA A 115 -12.47 8.57 10.00
C ALA A 115 -13.49 8.72 8.87
N ALA A 116 -13.23 9.61 7.90
CA ALA A 116 -14.09 9.79 6.74
C ALA A 116 -14.17 8.52 5.88
N ALA A 117 -13.03 7.86 5.65
CA ALA A 117 -12.99 6.59 4.91
C ALA A 117 -13.73 5.47 5.66
N ALA A 118 -13.52 5.34 6.97
CA ALA A 118 -14.17 4.32 7.80
C ALA A 118 -15.69 4.53 7.88
N ALA A 119 -16.16 5.78 8.00
CA ALA A 119 -17.58 6.11 7.97
C ALA A 119 -18.23 5.79 6.62
N ARG A 120 -17.51 6.01 5.52
CA ARG A 120 -17.99 5.70 4.17
C ARG A 120 -18.05 4.19 3.89
N ARG A 121 -17.05 3.44 4.38
CA ARG A 121 -16.90 1.98 4.16
C ARG A 121 -16.71 1.25 5.48
N PRO A 122 -17.77 1.14 6.32
CA PRO A 122 -17.69 0.44 7.59
C PRO A 122 -17.30 -1.04 7.39
N GLY A 123 -16.29 -1.51 8.11
CA GLY A 123 -15.79 -2.89 8.02
C GLY A 123 -14.81 -3.15 6.87
N ASP A 124 -14.71 -2.25 5.89
CA ASP A 124 -13.83 -2.38 4.71
C ASP A 124 -12.62 -1.42 4.76
N THR A 125 -12.48 -0.65 5.83
CA THR A 125 -11.41 0.33 6.01
C THR A 125 -10.45 -0.08 7.11
N TYR A 126 -9.18 -0.17 6.76
CA TYR A 126 -8.09 -0.60 7.63
C TYR A 126 -7.04 0.50 7.76
N LEU A 127 -6.34 0.50 8.89
CA LEU A 127 -5.14 1.31 9.11
C LEU A 127 -3.91 0.42 9.09
N ALA A 128 -2.94 0.72 8.21
CA ALA A 128 -1.66 0.02 8.17
C ALA A 128 -0.86 0.30 9.45
N VAL A 129 -0.44 -0.76 10.14
CA VAL A 129 0.41 -0.69 11.34
C VAL A 129 1.68 -1.47 11.06
N SER A 130 2.81 -0.76 10.92
CA SER A 130 4.11 -1.37 10.64
C SER A 130 5.15 -0.97 11.70
N ARG A 131 6.12 -1.86 11.93
CA ARG A 131 7.29 -1.59 12.75
C ARG A 131 8.43 -1.15 11.85
N LEU A 132 8.98 0.02 12.11
CA LEU A 132 10.03 0.63 11.30
C LEU A 132 11.44 0.46 11.90
N TYR A 133 11.53 -0.18 13.09
CA TYR A 133 12.76 -0.44 13.83
C TYR A 133 13.56 0.84 14.14
N ARG A 134 12.83 1.92 14.51
CA ARG A 134 13.40 3.24 14.81
C ARG A 134 13.64 3.49 16.31
N GLY A 135 13.31 2.53 17.17
CA GLY A 135 13.47 2.61 18.63
C GLY A 135 12.20 3.04 19.37
N ASP A 136 11.28 3.73 18.72
CA ASP A 136 9.99 4.20 19.27
C ASP A 136 8.79 3.36 18.83
N ASP A 137 9.03 2.24 18.15
CA ASP A 137 8.00 1.40 17.52
C ASP A 137 6.86 1.02 18.45
N GLY A 138 7.15 0.73 19.72
CA GLY A 138 6.13 0.34 20.69
C GLY A 138 5.10 1.46 20.91
N ALA A 139 5.55 2.68 21.11
CA ALA A 139 4.69 3.85 21.31
C ALA A 139 3.91 4.18 20.01
N ARG A 140 4.59 4.12 18.85
CA ARG A 140 3.96 4.35 17.55
C ARG A 140 2.86 3.32 17.25
N VAL A 141 3.13 2.03 17.44
CA VAL A 141 2.14 0.96 17.22
C VAL A 141 0.93 1.17 18.13
N ALA A 142 1.14 1.45 19.44
CA ALA A 142 0.05 1.71 20.36
C ALA A 142 -0.81 2.92 19.92
N ALA A 143 -0.18 4.02 19.51
CA ALA A 143 -0.87 5.21 19.02
C ALA A 143 -1.69 4.94 17.75
N LEU A 144 -1.16 4.16 16.79
CA LEU A 144 -1.87 3.81 15.56
C LEU A 144 -3.05 2.87 15.84
N VAL A 145 -2.90 1.90 16.75
CA VAL A 145 -4.00 1.00 17.14
C VAL A 145 -5.11 1.79 17.83
N ASP A 146 -4.77 2.70 18.75
CA ASP A 146 -5.75 3.58 19.39
C ASP A 146 -6.44 4.50 18.37
N LEU A 147 -5.69 5.06 17.41
CA LEU A 147 -6.23 5.87 16.33
C LEU A 147 -7.23 5.06 15.48
N ALA A 148 -6.90 3.82 15.11
CA ALA A 148 -7.82 2.95 14.36
C ALA A 148 -9.13 2.75 15.11
N HIS A 149 -9.07 2.41 16.40
CA HIS A 149 -10.27 2.21 17.21
C HIS A 149 -11.12 3.48 17.33
N ARG A 150 -10.51 4.64 17.56
CA ARG A 150 -11.24 5.92 17.67
C ARG A 150 -11.90 6.36 16.36
N THR A 151 -11.36 5.99 15.23
CA THR A 151 -11.88 6.35 13.90
C THR A 151 -12.80 5.31 13.28
N GLY A 152 -12.97 4.15 13.94
CA GLY A 152 -13.79 3.04 13.43
C GLY A 152 -13.08 2.23 12.33
N ALA A 153 -11.77 2.42 12.12
CA ALA A 153 -10.97 1.61 11.22
C ALA A 153 -10.46 0.34 11.92
N ILE A 154 -10.06 -0.65 11.15
CA ILE A 154 -9.51 -1.90 11.66
C ILE A 154 -7.97 -1.83 11.57
N PRO A 155 -7.22 -1.98 12.68
CA PRO A 155 -5.77 -2.02 12.61
C PRO A 155 -5.30 -3.28 11.88
N LEU A 156 -4.40 -3.12 10.92
CA LEU A 156 -3.85 -4.20 10.10
C LEU A 156 -2.33 -4.19 10.16
N ALA A 157 -1.72 -5.27 10.65
CA ALA A 157 -0.28 -5.42 10.58
C ALA A 157 0.18 -5.50 9.12
N THR A 158 1.09 -4.59 8.75
CA THR A 158 1.68 -4.53 7.40
C THR A 158 3.19 -4.44 7.50
N ASN A 159 3.90 -4.74 6.42
CA ASN A 159 5.35 -4.80 6.49
C ASN A 159 6.09 -4.10 5.33
N ASP A 160 5.41 -3.60 4.32
CA ASP A 160 5.98 -2.90 3.14
C ASP A 160 7.39 -3.45 2.74
N VAL A 161 7.43 -4.75 2.44
CA VAL A 161 8.68 -5.50 2.28
C VAL A 161 9.40 -5.09 1.01
N HIS A 162 10.60 -4.52 1.14
CA HIS A 162 11.49 -4.18 0.03
C HIS A 162 12.54 -5.26 -0.25
N ILE A 163 12.95 -5.99 0.78
CA ILE A 163 13.95 -7.07 0.71
C ILE A 163 13.48 -8.26 1.56
N HIS A 164 13.82 -9.46 1.13
CA HIS A 164 13.44 -10.68 1.86
C HIS A 164 14.60 -11.28 2.67
N VAL A 165 15.83 -10.80 2.45
CA VAL A 165 17.04 -11.15 3.21
C VAL A 165 17.97 -9.94 3.29
N PRO A 166 18.74 -9.77 4.38
CA PRO A 166 19.64 -8.62 4.58
C PRO A 166 20.68 -8.42 3.45
N GLU A 167 21.15 -9.51 2.85
CA GLU A 167 22.15 -9.50 1.77
C GLU A 167 21.67 -8.78 0.50
N ARG A 168 20.35 -8.61 0.35
CA ARG A 168 19.73 -7.86 -0.75
C ARG A 168 19.66 -6.35 -0.53
N ARG A 169 20.03 -5.87 0.67
CA ARG A 169 19.99 -4.45 1.00
C ARG A 169 20.81 -3.57 0.03
N PRO A 170 22.05 -3.92 -0.33
CA PRO A 170 22.83 -3.10 -1.28
C PRO A 170 22.12 -2.90 -2.61
N LEU A 171 21.40 -3.92 -3.12
CA LEU A 171 20.60 -3.78 -4.34
C LEU A 171 19.45 -2.79 -4.16
N GLN A 172 18.76 -2.85 -3.01
CA GLN A 172 17.68 -1.91 -2.69
C GLN A 172 18.20 -0.47 -2.59
N ASP A 173 19.35 -0.27 -1.97
CA ASP A 173 19.97 1.05 -1.85
C ASP A 173 20.29 1.63 -3.22
N VAL A 174 20.86 0.85 -4.15
CA VAL A 174 21.10 1.26 -5.54
C VAL A 174 19.79 1.62 -6.26
N LEU A 175 18.73 0.79 -6.13
CA LEU A 175 17.43 1.07 -6.75
C LEU A 175 16.80 2.35 -6.20
N THR A 176 16.96 2.60 -4.90
CA THR A 176 16.51 3.85 -4.26
C THR A 176 17.30 5.04 -4.81
N CYS A 177 18.61 4.94 -4.92
CA CYS A 177 19.47 5.99 -5.50
C CYS A 177 19.07 6.33 -6.94
N ILE A 178 18.77 5.32 -7.75
CA ILE A 178 18.30 5.52 -9.15
C ILE A 178 16.97 6.27 -9.15
N ARG A 179 16.03 5.89 -8.28
CA ARG A 179 14.72 6.55 -8.18
C ARG A 179 14.84 8.01 -7.75
N GLU A 180 15.71 8.28 -6.78
CA GLU A 180 15.90 9.62 -6.19
C GLU A 180 16.90 10.48 -6.99
N GLY A 181 17.55 9.94 -8.01
CA GLY A 181 18.56 10.66 -8.81
C GLY A 181 19.82 11.04 -8.03
N VAL A 182 20.22 10.23 -7.05
CA VAL A 182 21.39 10.44 -6.19
C VAL A 182 22.39 9.29 -6.29
N THR A 183 23.60 9.46 -5.77
CA THR A 183 24.57 8.36 -5.61
C THR A 183 24.45 7.70 -4.24
N VAL A 184 25.00 6.50 -4.09
CA VAL A 184 24.99 5.77 -2.80
C VAL A 184 25.70 6.59 -1.72
N ASP A 185 26.76 7.30 -2.06
CA ASP A 185 27.55 8.14 -1.12
C ASP A 185 26.76 9.37 -0.64
N THR A 186 25.80 9.84 -1.42
CA THR A 186 24.98 11.04 -1.13
C THR A 186 23.56 10.73 -0.67
N ALA A 187 23.18 9.46 -0.67
CA ALA A 187 21.81 9.04 -0.35
C ALA A 187 21.42 9.31 1.10
N GLY A 188 22.36 9.21 2.06
CA GLY A 188 22.05 9.29 3.48
C GLY A 188 21.11 8.17 3.95
N TYR A 189 20.24 8.48 4.91
CA TYR A 189 19.20 7.57 5.41
C TYR A 189 17.85 7.84 4.70
N ARG A 190 17.75 7.47 3.43
CA ARG A 190 16.54 7.66 2.61
C ARG A 190 15.79 6.37 2.38
#